data_74be06cba689d51a44cc6073ae5210f3
#
_entry.id   74be06cba689d51a44cc6073ae5210f3
#
_cell.length_a   1.000
_cell.length_b   1.000
_cell.length_c   1.000
_cell.angle_alpha   90.00
_cell.angle_beta   90.00
_cell.angle_gamma   90.00
#
_symmetry.space_group_name_H-M   'P 1'
#
loop_
_entity.id
_entity.type
_entity.pdbx_description
1 polymer ?
#
loop_
_entity_poly.entity_id
_entity_poly.type
_entity_poly.pdbx_seq_one_letter_code
_entity_poly.pdbx_strand_id
1 'polypeptide(L)'
;AFHTIGSCFSVRAKTYCRQGGMNKRQAGEDFYFLQKLFPAECFGEINTTTVHPSSRQSDRVPFGTGTAIAELKQSRQELMTYSTECFDILQDFFVRAKSLQNASPQEIRDTYESLHTCLKKFLPSSDFEQKIIEIQHNTKTHKQFCKRFFRWFNGLQVSLLIISSDTSSFCVIRVKTLVSVLNPA
;
A
#
# COMPACT_ATOMS: atom_id res chain seq x y z
N ALA A 1 -8.03 -1.98 -4.68
CA ALA A 1 -7.44 -1.59 -3.38
C ALA A 1 -8.06 -2.46 -2.31
N PHE A 2 -7.28 -2.86 -1.30
CA PHE A 2 -7.76 -3.72 -0.22
C PHE A 2 -7.64 -2.96 1.09
N HIS A 3 -8.67 -3.09 1.93
CA HIS A 3 -8.60 -2.57 3.28
C HIS A 3 -7.69 -3.48 4.13
N THR A 4 -6.64 -2.92 4.69
CA THR A 4 -5.63 -3.66 5.48
C THR A 4 -5.76 -3.38 6.98
N ILE A 5 -6.99 -3.27 7.47
CA ILE A 5 -7.24 -3.03 8.89
C ILE A 5 -7.23 -4.37 9.61
N GLY A 6 -6.20 -4.61 10.40
CA GLY A 6 -5.97 -5.87 11.08
C GLY A 6 -7.03 -6.27 12.10
N SER A 7 -7.79 -5.30 12.62
CA SER A 7 -8.89 -5.56 13.55
C SER A 7 -10.17 -6.10 12.90
N CYS A 8 -10.25 -6.10 11.57
CA CYS A 8 -11.49 -6.39 10.83
C CYS A 8 -11.31 -7.49 9.78
N PHE A 9 -10.43 -8.47 10.00
CA PHE A 9 -10.30 -9.60 9.08
C PHE A 9 -10.44 -10.93 9.79
N SER A 10 -10.84 -11.93 9.03
CA SER A 10 -10.82 -13.34 9.44
C SER A 10 -10.09 -14.18 8.39
N VAL A 11 -9.49 -15.28 8.82
CA VAL A 11 -8.76 -16.18 7.92
C VAL A 11 -9.04 -17.64 8.30
N ARG A 12 -9.18 -18.50 7.29
CA ARG A 12 -9.32 -19.95 7.52
C ARG A 12 -8.02 -20.51 8.09
N ALA A 13 -8.11 -21.37 9.11
CA ALA A 13 -6.94 -21.99 9.75
C ALA A 13 -5.97 -22.63 8.75
N LYS A 14 -6.48 -23.37 7.76
CA LYS A 14 -5.67 -23.96 6.69
C LYS A 14 -4.86 -22.92 5.91
N THR A 15 -5.45 -21.78 5.60
CA THR A 15 -4.76 -20.68 4.88
C THR A 15 -3.73 -20.03 5.78
N TYR A 16 -4.07 -19.80 7.06
CA TYR A 16 -3.14 -19.27 8.05
C TYR A 16 -1.88 -20.13 8.17
N CYS A 17 -2.05 -21.44 8.32
CA CYS A 17 -0.92 -22.38 8.42
C CYS A 17 -0.09 -22.42 7.13
N ARG A 18 -0.73 -22.43 5.95
CA ARG A 18 -0.02 -22.44 4.66
C ARG A 18 0.87 -21.23 4.45
N GLN A 19 0.50 -20.08 5.02
CA GLN A 19 1.28 -18.83 4.92
C GLN A 19 2.31 -18.68 6.06
N GLY A 20 2.47 -19.71 6.89
CA GLY A 20 3.39 -19.69 8.02
C GLY A 20 2.93 -18.81 9.17
N GLY A 21 1.65 -18.47 9.21
CA GLY A 21 1.06 -17.63 10.23
C GLY A 21 1.52 -16.17 10.21
N MET A 22 1.13 -15.44 11.24
CA MET A 22 1.62 -14.08 11.51
C MET A 22 3.00 -14.12 12.14
N ASN A 23 3.87 -13.23 11.74
CA ASN A 23 5.16 -13.05 12.36
C ASN A 23 5.00 -12.36 13.74
N LYS A 24 5.84 -12.74 14.70
CA LYS A 24 5.96 -12.00 15.96
C LYS A 24 6.63 -10.65 15.71
N ARG A 25 5.83 -9.61 15.66
CA ARG A 25 6.27 -8.21 15.51
C ARG A 25 5.62 -7.36 16.59
N GLN A 26 6.27 -6.26 16.92
CA GLN A 26 5.71 -5.33 17.89
C GLN A 26 4.47 -4.60 17.34
N ALA A 27 4.42 -4.38 16.01
CA ALA A 27 3.27 -3.83 15.32
C ALA A 27 3.35 -4.12 13.79
N GLY A 28 2.22 -4.02 13.07
CA GLY A 28 2.13 -4.24 11.63
C GLY A 28 2.18 -5.70 11.20
N GLU A 29 2.06 -6.65 12.12
CA GLU A 29 2.04 -8.08 11.84
C GLU A 29 0.89 -8.48 10.91
N ASP A 30 -0.25 -7.80 11.06
CA ASP A 30 -1.44 -7.91 10.22
C ASP A 30 -1.16 -7.45 8.78
N PHE A 31 -0.56 -6.30 8.62
CA PHE A 31 -0.16 -5.77 7.31
C PHE A 31 0.72 -6.75 6.54
N TYR A 32 1.80 -7.24 7.16
CA TYR A 32 2.70 -8.20 6.51
C TYR A 32 2.03 -9.55 6.24
N PHE A 33 1.11 -9.98 7.08
CA PHE A 33 0.36 -11.21 6.87
C PHE A 33 -0.61 -11.08 5.68
N LEU A 34 -1.34 -9.97 5.61
CA LEU A 34 -2.26 -9.68 4.50
C LEU A 34 -1.53 -9.56 3.15
N GLN A 35 -0.30 -9.02 3.13
CA GLN A 35 0.53 -8.99 1.93
C GLN A 35 0.86 -10.41 1.39
N LYS A 36 0.85 -11.44 2.23
CA LYS A 36 1.00 -12.83 1.78
C LYS A 36 -0.30 -13.40 1.21
N LEU A 37 -1.45 -12.93 1.69
CA LEU A 37 -2.76 -13.46 1.31
C LEU A 37 -3.28 -12.87 0.00
N PHE A 38 -3.12 -11.59 -0.24
CA PHE A 38 -3.64 -10.91 -1.43
C PHE A 38 -3.16 -11.53 -2.75
N PRO A 39 -1.88 -11.89 -2.93
CA PRO A 39 -1.42 -12.53 -4.16
C PRO A 39 -2.02 -13.92 -4.41
N ALA A 40 -2.64 -14.54 -3.38
CA ALA A 40 -3.31 -15.82 -3.52
C ALA A 40 -4.72 -15.72 -4.13
N GLU A 41 -5.23 -14.50 -4.33
CA GLU A 41 -6.53 -14.20 -4.95
C GLU A 41 -7.73 -14.89 -4.25
N CYS A 42 -7.57 -15.37 -3.01
CA CYS A 42 -8.56 -16.12 -2.25
C CYS A 42 -9.09 -15.31 -1.08
N PHE A 43 -9.63 -14.14 -1.35
CA PHE A 43 -10.23 -13.28 -0.32
C PHE A 43 -11.55 -12.70 -0.83
N GLY A 44 -12.37 -12.24 0.10
CA GLY A 44 -13.63 -11.55 -0.17
C GLY A 44 -13.91 -10.53 0.90
N GLU A 45 -14.89 -9.69 0.66
CA GLU A 45 -15.37 -8.67 1.59
C GLU A 45 -16.73 -9.08 2.16
N ILE A 46 -16.92 -8.83 3.46
CA ILE A 46 -18.19 -9.04 4.16
C ILE A 46 -18.79 -7.66 4.44
N ASN A 47 -19.76 -7.27 3.61
CA ASN A 47 -20.41 -5.95 3.71
C ASN A 47 -21.77 -6.00 4.44
N THR A 48 -22.13 -7.17 4.99
CA THR A 48 -23.38 -7.38 5.73
C THR A 48 -23.27 -7.13 7.22
N THR A 49 -22.07 -6.81 7.71
CA THR A 49 -21.81 -6.52 9.11
C THR A 49 -20.83 -5.37 9.27
N THR A 50 -20.86 -4.74 10.44
CA THR A 50 -19.99 -3.60 10.77
C THR A 50 -19.27 -3.87 12.08
N VAL A 51 -17.98 -3.59 12.11
CA VAL A 51 -17.17 -3.62 13.33
C VAL A 51 -16.99 -2.19 13.84
N HIS A 52 -17.34 -1.97 15.10
CA HIS A 52 -17.16 -0.69 15.78
C HIS A 52 -15.96 -0.77 16.74
N PRO A 53 -14.74 -0.40 16.31
CA PRO A 53 -13.58 -0.43 17.19
C PRO A 53 -13.70 0.63 18.28
N SER A 54 -13.23 0.29 19.48
CA SER A 54 -13.19 1.24 20.59
C SER A 54 -12.24 2.42 20.29
N SER A 55 -12.69 3.65 20.53
CA SER A 55 -11.89 4.87 20.40
C SER A 55 -10.97 5.14 21.61
N ARG A 56 -10.67 4.11 22.42
CA ARG A 56 -9.77 4.24 23.58
C ARG A 56 -8.34 4.53 23.13
N GLN A 57 -7.65 5.33 23.92
CA GLN A 57 -6.20 5.48 23.77
C GLN A 57 -5.51 4.18 24.15
N SER A 58 -4.41 3.87 23.48
CA SER A 58 -3.59 2.71 23.78
C SER A 58 -2.14 3.01 23.40
N ASP A 59 -1.26 2.75 24.33
CA ASP A 59 0.20 2.84 24.22
C ASP A 59 0.87 1.47 24.00
N ARG A 60 0.06 0.41 23.81
CA ARG A 60 0.53 -0.98 23.65
C ARG A 60 1.49 -1.16 22.48
N VAL A 61 1.32 -0.38 21.42
CA VAL A 61 2.12 -0.43 20.20
C VAL A 61 2.59 0.97 19.81
N PRO A 62 3.79 1.11 19.20
CA PRO A 62 4.38 2.42 18.90
C PRO A 62 3.64 3.18 17.79
N PHE A 63 2.82 2.50 16.99
CA PHE A 63 2.03 3.10 15.93
C PHE A 63 0.73 2.32 15.72
N GLY A 64 -0.27 2.94 15.10
CA GLY A 64 -1.57 2.36 14.84
C GLY A 64 -2.72 3.19 15.42
N THR A 65 -3.93 2.63 15.45
CA THR A 65 -5.15 3.36 15.81
C THR A 65 -5.07 3.99 17.21
N GLY A 66 -4.49 3.29 18.20
CA GLY A 66 -4.39 3.81 19.57
C GLY A 66 -3.52 5.07 19.66
N THR A 67 -2.35 5.04 19.06
CA THR A 67 -1.41 6.17 18.99
C THR A 67 -2.01 7.32 18.20
N ALA A 68 -2.60 7.04 17.02
CA ALA A 68 -3.25 8.06 16.20
C ALA A 68 -4.41 8.76 16.96
N ILE A 69 -5.21 8.03 17.75
CA ILE A 69 -6.27 8.62 18.57
C ILE A 69 -5.66 9.49 19.69
N ALA A 70 -4.56 9.05 20.31
CA ALA A 70 -3.88 9.83 21.33
C ALA A 70 -3.35 11.15 20.76
N GLU A 71 -2.69 11.10 19.61
CA GLU A 71 -2.18 12.27 18.89
C GLU A 71 -3.32 13.23 18.49
N LEU A 72 -4.42 12.73 17.94
CA LEU A 72 -5.60 13.54 17.59
C LEU A 72 -6.26 14.22 18.78
N LYS A 73 -6.23 13.59 19.97
CA LYS A 73 -6.78 14.18 21.19
C LYS A 73 -5.86 15.21 21.81
N GLN A 74 -4.55 15.04 21.68
CA GLN A 74 -3.55 15.95 22.27
C GLN A 74 -3.23 17.13 21.36
N SER A 75 -3.16 16.89 20.06
CA SER A 75 -2.90 17.92 19.08
C SER A 75 -4.23 18.45 18.53
N ARG A 76 -4.41 19.77 18.58
CA ARG A 76 -5.44 20.45 17.77
C ARG A 76 -5.05 20.48 16.28
N GLN A 77 -4.18 19.55 15.85
CA GLN A 77 -3.73 19.48 14.47
C GLN A 77 -4.86 18.99 13.57
N GLU A 78 -4.91 19.55 12.40
CA GLU A 78 -5.87 19.16 11.37
C GLU A 78 -5.55 17.77 10.84
N LEU A 79 -6.59 16.99 10.60
CA LEU A 79 -6.45 15.71 9.92
C LEU A 79 -5.92 15.92 8.51
N MET A 80 -4.80 15.28 8.23
CA MET A 80 -4.15 15.33 6.93
C MET A 80 -4.34 13.97 6.22
N THR A 81 -4.52 14.00 4.92
CA THR A 81 -4.58 12.81 4.07
C THR A 81 -3.79 13.01 2.79
N TYR A 82 -3.52 11.93 2.08
CA TYR A 82 -2.80 11.99 0.81
C TYR A 82 -3.64 12.63 -0.29
N SER A 83 -2.96 13.39 -1.18
CA SER A 83 -3.57 13.97 -2.36
C SER A 83 -4.05 12.89 -3.34
N THR A 84 -5.14 13.15 -4.05
CA THR A 84 -5.60 12.29 -5.16
C THR A 84 -4.55 12.17 -6.25
N GLU A 85 -3.74 13.20 -6.49
CA GLU A 85 -2.66 13.21 -7.45
C GLU A 85 -1.64 12.07 -7.22
N CYS A 86 -1.37 11.72 -5.95
CA CYS A 86 -0.53 10.57 -5.63
C CYS A 86 -1.08 9.26 -6.21
N PHE A 87 -2.39 9.09 -6.15
CA PHE A 87 -3.04 7.89 -6.67
C PHE A 87 -3.10 7.89 -8.19
N ASP A 88 -3.25 9.04 -8.82
CA ASP A 88 -3.23 9.19 -10.27
C ASP A 88 -1.84 8.85 -10.83
N ILE A 89 -0.76 9.33 -10.19
CA ILE A 89 0.62 9.00 -10.54
C ILE A 89 0.89 7.49 -10.39
N LEU A 90 0.41 6.88 -9.30
CA LEU A 90 0.54 5.44 -9.09
C LEU A 90 -0.26 4.64 -10.11
N GLN A 91 -1.45 5.09 -10.47
CA GLN A 91 -2.29 4.44 -11.48
C GLN A 91 -1.60 4.47 -12.84
N ASP A 92 -1.10 5.63 -13.28
CA ASP A 92 -0.35 5.77 -14.53
C ASP A 92 0.89 4.86 -14.54
N PHE A 93 1.65 4.85 -13.46
CA PHE A 93 2.80 3.96 -13.30
C PHE A 93 2.41 2.49 -13.46
N PHE A 94 1.36 2.04 -12.80
CA PHE A 94 0.92 0.64 -12.88
C PHE A 94 0.39 0.26 -14.27
N VAL A 95 -0.26 1.17 -14.97
CA VAL A 95 -0.71 0.95 -16.35
C VAL A 95 0.49 0.75 -17.26
N ARG A 96 1.48 1.66 -17.21
CA ARG A 96 2.71 1.59 -18.01
C ARG A 96 3.54 0.36 -17.68
N ALA A 97 3.73 0.06 -16.39
CA ALA A 97 4.51 -1.10 -15.97
C ALA A 97 3.93 -2.43 -16.47
N LYS A 98 2.61 -2.56 -16.53
CA LYS A 98 1.95 -3.78 -17.04
C LYS A 98 2.23 -4.03 -18.53
N SER A 99 2.43 -2.99 -19.34
CA SER A 99 2.72 -3.13 -20.76
C SER A 99 4.15 -3.60 -21.06
N LEU A 100 5.04 -3.61 -20.07
CA LEU A 100 6.47 -3.92 -20.25
C LEU A 100 6.80 -5.41 -20.35
N GLN A 101 5.84 -6.32 -20.38
CA GLN A 101 6.12 -7.77 -20.40
C GLN A 101 7.05 -8.18 -21.54
N ASN A 102 6.84 -7.65 -22.75
CA ASN A 102 7.59 -7.99 -23.94
C ASN A 102 8.37 -6.78 -24.49
N ALA A 103 8.54 -5.75 -23.67
CA ALA A 103 9.22 -4.53 -24.07
C ALA A 103 10.73 -4.78 -24.22
N SER A 104 11.32 -4.15 -25.23
CA SER A 104 12.77 -4.10 -25.39
C SER A 104 13.44 -3.28 -24.30
N PRO A 105 14.75 -3.42 -24.07
CA PRO A 105 15.46 -2.58 -23.11
C PRO A 105 15.31 -1.08 -23.40
N GLN A 106 15.19 -0.69 -24.66
CA GLN A 106 14.97 0.73 -25.01
C GLN A 106 13.58 1.21 -24.58
N GLU A 107 12.53 0.43 -24.85
CA GLU A 107 11.17 0.76 -24.43
C GLU A 107 11.01 0.81 -22.92
N ILE A 108 11.76 -0.02 -22.16
CA ILE A 108 11.80 0.05 -20.69
C ILE A 108 12.41 1.38 -20.24
N ARG A 109 13.52 1.82 -20.84
CA ARG A 109 14.16 3.11 -20.54
C ARG A 109 13.26 4.27 -20.91
N ASP A 110 12.65 4.26 -22.10
CA ASP A 110 11.74 5.31 -22.54
C ASP A 110 10.53 5.44 -21.61
N THR A 111 10.00 4.28 -21.18
CA THR A 111 8.93 4.25 -20.17
C THR A 111 9.39 4.88 -18.85
N TYR A 112 10.58 4.51 -18.37
CA TYR A 112 11.14 5.10 -17.16
C TYR A 112 11.30 6.61 -17.25
N GLU A 113 11.83 7.12 -18.39
CA GLU A 113 11.99 8.56 -18.60
C GLU A 113 10.67 9.31 -18.60
N SER A 114 9.59 8.67 -19.02
CA SER A 114 8.24 9.26 -18.97
C SER A 114 7.58 9.25 -17.60
N LEU A 115 8.16 8.56 -16.58
CA LEU A 115 7.59 8.49 -15.25
C LEU A 115 7.68 9.84 -14.52
N HIS A 116 6.75 10.04 -13.60
CA HIS A 116 6.75 11.21 -12.74
C HIS A 116 8.02 11.30 -11.88
N THR A 117 8.50 12.50 -11.64
CA THR A 117 9.75 12.78 -10.92
C THR A 117 9.83 12.15 -9.54
N CYS A 118 8.71 12.04 -8.82
CA CYS A 118 8.64 11.37 -7.51
C CYS A 118 8.99 9.89 -7.60
N LEU A 119 8.50 9.20 -8.65
CA LEU A 119 8.84 7.80 -8.90
C LEU A 119 10.31 7.63 -9.25
N LYS A 120 10.87 8.52 -10.06
CA LYS A 120 12.30 8.50 -10.43
C LYS A 120 13.22 8.73 -9.23
N LYS A 121 12.83 9.60 -8.30
CA LYS A 121 13.56 9.82 -7.04
C LYS A 121 13.55 8.59 -6.13
N PHE A 122 12.43 7.89 -6.09
CA PHE A 122 12.24 6.70 -5.25
C PHE A 122 12.87 5.46 -5.85
N LEU A 123 12.82 5.31 -7.16
CA LEU A 123 13.24 4.12 -7.90
C LEU A 123 14.29 4.49 -8.93
N PRO A 124 15.59 4.21 -8.69
CA PRO A 124 16.66 4.46 -9.65
C PRO A 124 16.43 3.72 -10.99
N SER A 125 16.85 4.34 -12.09
CA SER A 125 16.69 3.78 -13.45
C SER A 125 17.30 2.39 -13.59
N SER A 126 18.52 2.19 -13.04
CA SER A 126 19.21 0.90 -13.08
C SER A 126 18.39 -0.21 -12.39
N ASP A 127 17.82 0.10 -11.23
CA ASP A 127 17.06 -0.86 -10.44
C ASP A 127 15.74 -1.22 -11.12
N PHE A 128 15.10 -0.23 -11.73
CA PHE A 128 13.86 -0.43 -12.50
C PHE A 128 14.12 -1.31 -13.71
N GLU A 129 15.11 -0.96 -14.56
CA GLU A 129 15.45 -1.70 -15.78
C GLU A 129 15.83 -3.15 -15.46
N GLN A 130 16.76 -3.35 -14.52
CA GLN A 130 17.18 -4.69 -14.11
C GLN A 130 16.01 -5.52 -13.61
N LYS A 131 15.12 -4.90 -12.82
CA LYS A 131 14.00 -5.63 -12.24
C LYS A 131 12.94 -6.01 -13.26
N ILE A 132 12.64 -5.15 -14.22
CA ILE A 132 11.73 -5.48 -15.31
C ILE A 132 12.29 -6.62 -16.15
N ILE A 133 13.57 -6.55 -16.53
CA ILE A 133 14.25 -7.60 -17.28
C ILE A 133 14.24 -8.94 -16.51
N GLU A 134 14.58 -8.91 -15.21
CA GLU A 134 14.49 -10.12 -14.36
C GLU A 134 13.09 -10.74 -14.37
N ILE A 135 12.05 -9.90 -14.26
CA ILE A 135 10.67 -10.38 -14.28
C ILE A 135 10.30 -10.95 -15.63
N GLN A 136 10.69 -10.31 -16.73
CA GLN A 136 10.48 -10.82 -18.10
C GLN A 136 11.10 -12.21 -18.27
N HIS A 137 12.37 -12.37 -17.92
CA HIS A 137 13.08 -13.66 -18.03
C HIS A 137 12.42 -14.80 -17.23
N ASN A 138 11.78 -14.46 -16.11
CA ASN A 138 11.17 -15.43 -15.21
C ASN A 138 9.67 -15.62 -15.43
N THR A 139 9.09 -15.09 -16.50
CA THR A 139 7.64 -15.17 -16.76
C THR A 139 7.36 -15.44 -18.23
N LYS A 140 6.33 -16.26 -18.49
CA LYS A 140 5.90 -16.61 -19.86
C LYS A 140 4.57 -15.95 -20.24
N THR A 141 3.77 -15.54 -19.25
CA THR A 141 2.45 -14.99 -19.49
C THR A 141 2.28 -13.64 -18.80
N HIS A 142 1.40 -12.81 -19.35
CA HIS A 142 1.07 -11.49 -18.78
C HIS A 142 0.60 -11.59 -17.31
N LYS A 143 -0.19 -12.60 -16.98
CA LYS A 143 -0.64 -12.84 -15.61
C LYS A 143 0.54 -13.11 -14.66
N GLN A 144 1.53 -13.91 -15.10
CA GLN A 144 2.73 -14.18 -14.30
C GLN A 144 3.61 -12.94 -14.15
N PHE A 145 3.76 -12.16 -15.22
CA PHE A 145 4.50 -10.89 -15.21
C PHE A 145 3.88 -9.93 -14.20
N CYS A 146 2.59 -9.63 -14.32
CA CYS A 146 1.87 -8.77 -13.39
C CYS A 146 2.00 -9.27 -11.94
N LYS A 147 1.83 -10.58 -11.71
CA LYS A 147 1.95 -11.15 -10.36
C LYS A 147 3.34 -10.94 -9.76
N ARG A 148 4.41 -11.11 -10.53
CA ARG A 148 5.79 -10.87 -10.07
C ARG A 148 6.06 -9.38 -9.89
N PHE A 149 5.60 -8.54 -10.81
CA PHE A 149 5.72 -7.10 -10.70
C PHE A 149 5.08 -6.58 -9.40
N PHE A 150 3.83 -6.92 -9.11
CA PHE A 150 3.15 -6.49 -7.89
C PHE A 150 3.64 -7.19 -6.61
N ARG A 151 4.37 -8.29 -6.71
CA ARG A 151 5.11 -8.84 -5.58
C ARG A 151 6.34 -8.01 -5.25
N TRP A 152 7.02 -7.50 -6.25
CA TRP A 152 8.15 -6.60 -6.09
C TRP A 152 7.69 -5.20 -5.68
N PHE A 153 6.87 -4.56 -6.48
CA PHE A 153 6.29 -3.25 -6.17
C PHE A 153 4.98 -3.42 -5.40
N ASN A 154 5.10 -3.85 -4.16
CA ASN A 154 3.97 -4.20 -3.29
C ASN A 154 3.50 -3.02 -2.45
N GLY A 155 2.49 -3.24 -1.59
CA GLY A 155 1.93 -2.20 -0.73
C GLY A 155 2.95 -1.53 0.19
N LEU A 156 4.04 -2.22 0.59
CA LEU A 156 5.12 -1.59 1.36
C LEU A 156 5.90 -0.58 0.52
N GLN A 157 6.24 -0.92 -0.74
CA GLN A 157 6.90 0.00 -1.66
C GLN A 157 6.04 1.22 -1.95
N VAL A 158 4.73 1.03 -2.14
CA VAL A 158 3.77 2.14 -2.29
C VAL A 158 3.78 3.04 -1.05
N SER A 159 3.71 2.46 0.14
CA SER A 159 3.74 3.22 1.40
C SER A 159 5.06 3.99 1.57
N LEU A 160 6.20 3.35 1.27
CA LEU A 160 7.51 3.99 1.33
C LEU A 160 7.65 5.13 0.30
N LEU A 161 7.15 4.93 -0.92
CA LEU A 161 7.12 5.97 -1.95
C LEU A 161 6.34 7.20 -1.47
N ILE A 162 5.14 6.98 -0.90
CA ILE A 162 4.29 8.07 -0.44
C ILE A 162 4.94 8.80 0.75
N ILE A 163 5.59 8.08 1.68
CA ILE A 163 6.27 8.69 2.83
C ILE A 163 7.55 9.41 2.43
N SER A 164 8.33 8.87 1.49
CA SER A 164 9.61 9.44 1.05
C SER A 164 9.47 10.61 0.09
N SER A 165 8.34 10.72 -0.59
CA SER A 165 8.06 11.88 -1.42
C SER A 165 7.81 13.07 -0.50
N ASP A 166 8.82 13.91 -0.41
CA ASP A 166 8.87 15.12 0.40
C ASP A 166 7.54 15.89 0.30
N THR A 167 7.04 16.34 1.43
CA THR A 167 5.74 17.00 1.62
C THR A 167 5.40 18.14 0.65
N SER A 168 6.37 18.60 -0.13
CA SER A 168 6.18 19.62 -1.17
C SER A 168 5.66 19.09 -2.52
N SER A 169 5.81 17.80 -2.81
CA SER A 169 5.42 17.20 -4.11
C SER A 169 4.17 16.34 -4.03
N PHE A 170 3.83 15.79 -2.85
CA PHE A 170 2.57 15.13 -2.60
C PHE A 170 1.80 15.97 -1.59
N CYS A 171 0.98 16.88 -2.08
CA CYS A 171 0.18 17.76 -1.26
C CYS A 171 -0.66 16.93 -0.28
N VAL A 172 -0.39 17.05 0.99
CA VAL A 172 -1.24 16.53 2.05
C VAL A 172 -2.48 17.41 2.08
N ILE A 173 -3.64 16.85 1.78
CA ILE A 173 -4.90 17.60 1.75
C ILE A 173 -5.46 17.69 3.15
N ARG A 174 -5.84 18.89 3.57
CA ARG A 174 -6.56 19.17 4.78
C ARG A 174 -7.96 18.54 4.73
N VAL A 175 -8.28 17.60 5.60
CA VAL A 175 -9.63 17.04 5.71
C VAL A 175 -10.49 18.02 6.51
N LYS A 176 -11.25 18.85 5.84
CA LYS A 176 -12.13 19.83 6.48
C LYS A 176 -13.39 19.24 7.14
N THR A 177 -13.71 17.97 6.93
CA THR A 177 -15.03 17.48 7.27
C THR A 177 -15.05 16.03 7.73
N LEU A 178 -14.82 15.79 9.01
CA LEU A 178 -15.26 14.53 9.66
C LEU A 178 -15.48 14.69 11.17
N VAL A 179 -15.42 15.91 11.70
CA VAL A 179 -15.59 16.16 13.15
C VAL A 179 -17.06 16.17 13.57
N SER A 180 -18.01 16.34 12.65
CA SER A 180 -19.45 16.35 12.97
C SER A 180 -20.06 14.97 13.22
N VAL A 181 -19.37 13.89 12.89
CA VAL A 181 -19.89 12.51 13.05
C VAL A 181 -19.48 11.89 14.38
N LEU A 182 -18.54 12.48 15.10
CA LEU A 182 -18.00 11.94 16.36
C LEU A 182 -18.53 12.57 17.65
N ASN A 183 -19.46 13.52 17.57
CA ASN A 183 -20.20 14.02 18.71
C ASN A 183 -21.71 13.78 18.48
N PRO A 184 -22.27 12.65 18.91
CA PRO A 184 -23.70 12.59 19.22
C PRO A 184 -23.90 13.34 20.52
N ALA A 185 -24.79 14.33 20.49
CA ALA A 185 -25.28 15.05 21.66
C ALA A 185 -25.89 14.09 22.69
#